data_c8f4d0d020db3fa3e04853beb8fbe5ff
#
_entry.id   c8f4d0d020db3fa3e04853beb8fbe5ff
#
_cell.length_a   1.000
_cell.length_b   1.000
_cell.length_c   1.000
_cell.angle_alpha   90.00
_cell.angle_beta   90.00
_cell.angle_gamma   90.00
#
_symmetry.space_group_name_H-M   'P 1'
#
loop_
_entity.id
_entity.type
_entity.pdbx_description
1 polymer ?
#
loop_
_entity_poly.entity_id
_entity_poly.type
_entity_poly.pdbx_seq_one_letter_code
_entity_poly.pdbx_strand_id
1 'polypeptide(L)' 'MKVHVFQGDDGFWYWHLKAENGEIISDSAEGYRHKGYAVTMAEKLNPNAEPVIDEASG' A
#
# COMPACT_ATOMS: atom_id res chain seq x y z
N MET A 1 -3.13 2.00 -12.99
CA MET A 1 -3.36 1.38 -11.67
C MET A 1 -2.51 2.08 -10.61
N LYS A 2 -3.01 2.12 -9.41
CA LYS A 2 -2.29 2.73 -8.29
C LYS A 2 -2.15 1.74 -7.16
N VAL A 3 -0.99 1.73 -6.51
CA VAL A 3 -0.79 0.97 -5.29
C VAL A 3 -0.76 1.96 -4.12
N HIS A 4 -1.73 1.83 -3.24
CA HIS A 4 -1.93 2.75 -2.13
C HIS A 4 -1.34 2.14 -0.85
N VAL A 5 -0.40 2.84 -0.24
CA VAL A 5 0.23 2.43 1.01
C VAL A 5 -0.37 3.26 2.14
N PHE A 6 -0.85 2.59 3.17
CA PHE A 6 -1.55 3.27 4.26
C PHE A 6 -1.30 2.56 5.60
N GLN A 7 -1.56 3.27 6.68
CA GLN A 7 -1.43 2.72 8.02
C GLN A 7 -2.81 2.29 8.52
N GLY A 8 -2.90 1.07 9.01
CA GLY A 8 -4.15 0.55 9.58
C GLY A 8 -4.36 0.99 11.01
N ASP A 9 -5.54 0.69 11.54
CA ASP A 9 -5.90 1.04 12.92
C ASP A 9 -5.04 0.32 13.95
N ASP A 10 -4.45 -0.80 13.56
CA ASP A 10 -3.55 -1.58 14.41
C ASP A 10 -2.12 -1.03 14.44
N GLY A 11 -1.86 0.04 13.68
CA GLY A 11 -0.55 0.66 13.60
C GLY A 11 0.37 0.07 12.56
N PHE A 12 -0.01 -1.05 11.96
CA PHE A 12 0.79 -1.65 10.90
C PHE A 12 0.52 -0.99 9.56
N TRP A 13 1.46 -1.13 8.63
CA TRP A 13 1.36 -0.56 7.30
C TRP A 13 0.92 -1.63 6.31
N TYR A 14 0.04 -1.23 5.40
CA TYR A 14 -0.55 -2.12 4.40
C TYR A 14 -0.49 -1.44 3.04
N TRP A 15 -0.69 -2.20 1.98
CA TRP A 15 -0.91 -1.63 0.67
C TRP A 15 -2.04 -2.38 -0.04
N HIS A 16 -2.71 -1.68 -0.95
CA HIS A 16 -3.62 -2.32 -1.86
C HIS A 16 -3.47 -1.73 -3.25
N LEU A 17 -3.66 -2.58 -4.26
CA LEU A 17 -3.58 -2.22 -5.66
C LEU A 17 -4.98 -1.92 -6.15
N LYS A 18 -5.18 -0.74 -6.71
CA LYS A 18 -6.47 -0.30 -7.24
C LYS A 18 -6.43 -0.12 -8.73
N ALA A 19 -7.51 -0.54 -9.40
CA ALA A 19 -7.73 -0.23 -10.81
C ALA A 19 -8.14 1.23 -10.95
N GLU A 20 -8.19 1.71 -12.19
CA GLU A 20 -8.56 3.10 -12.47
C GLU A 20 -9.96 3.46 -12.00
N ASN A 21 -10.86 2.48 -11.97
CA ASN A 21 -12.22 2.70 -11.48
C ASN A 21 -12.33 2.66 -9.96
N GLY A 22 -11.21 2.50 -9.25
CA GLY A 22 -11.20 2.48 -7.79
C GLY A 22 -11.38 1.11 -7.17
N GLU A 23 -11.57 0.05 -7.96
CA GLU A 23 -11.69 -1.30 -7.44
C GLU A 23 -10.37 -1.81 -6.90
N ILE A 24 -10.43 -2.47 -5.73
CA ILE A 24 -9.24 -3.11 -5.15
C ILE A 24 -9.02 -4.44 -5.87
N ILE A 25 -7.87 -4.56 -6.52
CA ILE A 25 -7.50 -5.76 -7.27
C ILE A 25 -6.73 -6.73 -6.39
N SER A 26 -5.88 -6.19 -5.51
CA SER A 26 -5.00 -6.99 -4.68
C SER A 26 -4.60 -6.19 -3.45
N ASP A 27 -4.10 -6.87 -2.42
CA ASP A 27 -3.62 -6.20 -1.22
C ASP A 27 -2.44 -6.97 -0.62
N SER A 28 -1.83 -6.38 0.41
CA SER A 28 -0.65 -6.97 1.04
C SER A 28 -0.98 -8.18 1.91
N ALA A 29 -2.22 -8.31 2.34
CA ALA A 29 -2.67 -9.34 3.28
C ALA A 29 -2.00 -9.25 4.65
N GLU A 30 -0.71 -8.92 4.69
CA GLU A 30 0.05 -8.78 5.92
C GLU A 30 0.29 -7.32 6.27
N GLY A 31 0.33 -7.03 7.57
CA GLY A 31 0.74 -5.72 8.05
C GLY A 31 2.24 -5.67 8.22
N TYR A 32 2.86 -4.59 7.77
CA TYR A 32 4.29 -4.36 7.93
C TYR A 32 4.51 -3.38 9.07
N ARG A 33 5.57 -3.61 9.83
CA ARG A 33 5.87 -2.79 10.99
C ARG A 33 6.36 -1.39 10.59
N HIS A 34 7.08 -1.29 9.49
CA HIS A 34 7.69 -0.05 9.04
C HIS A 34 7.13 0.41 7.71
N LYS A 35 6.84 1.71 7.62
CA LYS A 35 6.34 2.35 6.40
C LYS A 35 7.28 2.11 5.22
N GLY A 36 8.57 2.31 5.43
CA GLY A 36 9.55 2.14 4.36
C GLY A 36 9.54 0.75 3.75
N TYR A 37 9.38 -0.25 4.58
CA TYR A 37 9.31 -1.63 4.10
C TYR A 37 8.03 -1.88 3.30
N ALA A 38 6.90 -1.34 3.79
CA ALA A 38 5.64 -1.46 3.07
C ALA A 38 5.72 -0.79 1.69
N VAL A 39 6.33 0.38 1.62
CA VAL A 39 6.53 1.09 0.36
C VAL A 39 7.40 0.26 -0.58
N THR A 40 8.51 -0.27 -0.07
CA THR A 40 9.41 -1.10 -0.87
C THR A 40 8.70 -2.31 -1.43
N MET A 41 7.93 -3.00 -0.60
CA MET A 41 7.21 -4.21 -1.04
C MET A 41 6.08 -3.86 -2.00
N ALA A 42 5.39 -2.76 -1.76
CA ALA A 42 4.32 -2.30 -2.66
C ALA A 42 4.87 -2.07 -4.07
N GLU A 43 5.99 -1.38 -4.18
CA GLU A 43 6.61 -1.09 -5.46
C GLU A 43 7.20 -2.33 -6.11
N LYS A 44 7.83 -3.18 -5.31
CA LYS A 44 8.46 -4.40 -5.82
C LYS A 44 7.46 -5.38 -6.38
N LEU A 45 6.32 -5.53 -5.72
CA LEU A 45 5.28 -6.47 -6.13
C LEU A 45 4.33 -5.89 -7.17
N ASN A 46 4.33 -4.58 -7.34
CA ASN A 46 3.46 -3.90 -8.30
C ASN A 46 4.28 -2.89 -9.13
N PRO A 47 5.22 -3.38 -9.94
CA PRO A 47 6.18 -2.50 -10.63
C PRO A 47 5.54 -1.57 -11.65
N ASN A 48 4.34 -1.91 -12.14
CA ASN A 48 3.66 -1.09 -13.15
C ASN A 48 2.61 -0.17 -12.55
N ALA A 49 2.47 -0.16 -11.23
CA ALA A 49 1.49 0.68 -10.55
C ALA A 49 2.16 1.95 -10.03
N GLU A 50 1.41 3.05 -10.04
CA GLU A 50 1.88 4.30 -9.49
C GLU A 50 1.70 4.27 -7.97
N PRO A 51 2.77 4.48 -7.18
CA PRO A 51 2.64 4.47 -5.73
C PRO A 51 1.98 5.74 -5.21
N VAL A 52 1.04 5.56 -4.29
CA VAL A 52 0.39 6.64 -3.56
C VAL A 52 0.57 6.31 -2.08
N ILE A 53 1.30 7.15 -1.37
CA ILE A 53 1.70 6.86 0.00
C ILE A 53 1.02 7.84 0.96
N ASP A 54 0.22 7.30 1.87
CA ASP A 54 -0.39 8.09 2.91
C ASP A 54 0.65 8.44 3.96
N GLU A 55 0.52 9.63 4.50
CA GLU A 55 1.31 10.00 5.66
C GLU A 55 0.63 9.42 6.90
N ALA A 56 1.44 8.99 7.85
CA ALA A 56 0.91 8.53 9.11
C ALA A 56 0.14 9.66 9.76
N SER A 57 -1.12 9.43 10.02
CA SER A 57 -1.94 10.40 10.74
C SER A 57 -1.43 10.39 12.17
N GLY A 58 -0.83 11.45 12.52
CA GLY A 58 -0.23 11.81 13.78
C GLY A 58 -0.43 10.97 14.98
#